data_8cec51c71f578d87b725f616bfd9fcf2
#
_entry.id   8cec51c71f578d87b725f616bfd9fcf2
#
_cell.length_a   1.000
_cell.length_b   1.000
_cell.length_c   1.000
_cell.angle_alpha   90.00
_cell.angle_beta   90.00
_cell.angle_gamma   90.00
#
_symmetry.space_group_name_H-M   'P 1'
#
loop_
_entity.id
_entity.type
_entity.pdbx_description
1 polymer ?
#
loop_
_entity_poly.entity_id
_entity_poly.type
_entity_poly.pdbx_seq_one_letter_code
_entity_poly.pdbx_strand_id
1 'polypeptide(L)'
;MLFQHGDRIVFAGDSVTDMGSEHPVGEGLFNNLGHGYVRMVENLLIAAYPDMTVRVTNSGISGHTSRDLLQRFDRDVIDLKPDGVSICIGINDVWRQFDLPVSKDTHVYPDEYEANMEKMILKAKDVAKGIFILTPYYMEPLKADPMRARMDEYIEICRRLAEKHGCIFVDFQAMFDRVFAHRHSCSIAWDRVHPNEMGATLMAREFLSHCGYEFHREI
;
A
#
# COMPACT_ATOMS: atom_id res chain seq x y z
N MET A 1 4.07 3.56 -19.81
CA MET A 1 4.41 2.80 -18.60
C MET A 1 5.59 3.42 -17.89
N LEU A 2 5.50 3.63 -16.58
CA LEU A 2 6.58 4.22 -15.77
C LEU A 2 7.79 3.28 -15.63
N PHE A 3 7.54 1.97 -15.56
CA PHE A 3 8.56 0.94 -15.39
C PHE A 3 9.01 0.33 -16.70
N GLN A 4 10.24 -0.18 -16.71
CA GLN A 4 10.91 -0.79 -17.86
C GLN A 4 11.28 -2.26 -17.55
N HIS A 5 11.68 -2.99 -18.58
CA HIS A 5 12.19 -4.36 -18.43
C HIS A 5 13.39 -4.38 -17.47
N GLY A 6 13.34 -5.23 -16.47
CA GLY A 6 14.37 -5.39 -15.43
C GLY A 6 14.15 -4.55 -14.18
N ASP A 7 13.25 -3.56 -14.19
CA ASP A 7 12.95 -2.74 -13.02
C ASP A 7 12.39 -3.59 -11.87
N ARG A 8 12.70 -3.18 -10.62
CA ARG A 8 12.14 -3.73 -9.40
C ARG A 8 11.22 -2.73 -8.72
N ILE A 9 10.01 -3.18 -8.38
CA ILE A 9 9.07 -2.43 -7.54
C ILE A 9 8.94 -3.14 -6.20
N VAL A 10 9.25 -2.44 -5.10
CA VAL A 10 9.09 -2.95 -3.74
C VAL A 10 7.82 -2.36 -3.14
N PHE A 11 6.90 -3.24 -2.71
CA PHE A 11 5.69 -2.91 -2.00
C PHE A 11 5.92 -3.08 -0.50
N ALA A 12 6.04 -1.97 0.20
CA ALA A 12 6.25 -1.91 1.65
C ALA A 12 4.94 -1.60 2.38
N GLY A 13 4.65 -2.34 3.46
CA GLY A 13 3.39 -2.13 4.17
C GLY A 13 3.17 -3.08 5.34
N ASP A 14 1.92 -3.20 5.70
CA ASP A 14 1.39 -4.06 6.77
C ASP A 14 0.68 -5.32 6.23
N SER A 15 -0.32 -5.83 6.97
CA SER A 15 -1.10 -7.02 6.60
C SER A 15 -1.84 -6.89 5.26
N VAL A 16 -2.23 -5.67 4.87
CA VAL A 16 -2.89 -5.40 3.59
C VAL A 16 -1.94 -5.65 2.42
N THR A 17 -0.66 -5.38 2.62
CA THR A 17 0.40 -5.64 1.63
C THR A 17 0.89 -7.09 1.72
N ASP A 18 1.11 -7.59 2.93
CA ASP A 18 1.58 -8.96 3.23
C ASP A 18 0.66 -10.02 2.61
N MET A 19 -0.57 -10.11 3.08
CA MET A 19 -1.57 -11.10 2.65
C MET A 19 -0.99 -12.52 2.48
N GLY A 20 -0.15 -12.95 3.42
CA GLY A 20 0.47 -14.27 3.44
C GLY A 20 1.66 -14.42 2.49
N SER A 21 2.40 -13.35 2.26
CA SER A 21 3.65 -13.39 1.48
C SER A 21 4.77 -14.08 2.23
N GLU A 22 5.85 -14.40 1.53
CA GLU A 22 7.09 -14.90 2.15
C GLU A 22 7.78 -13.78 2.92
N HIS A 23 8.36 -14.12 4.08
CA HIS A 23 9.02 -13.16 4.96
C HIS A 23 10.54 -13.30 4.99
N PRO A 24 11.27 -12.19 5.20
CA PRO A 24 10.82 -10.81 5.37
C PRO A 24 10.46 -10.11 4.06
N VAL A 25 10.76 -10.75 2.91
CA VAL A 25 10.55 -10.22 1.57
C VAL A 25 10.16 -11.36 0.65
N GLY A 26 9.03 -11.22 -0.06
CA GLY A 26 8.54 -12.18 -1.04
C GLY A 26 8.74 -11.70 -2.47
N GLU A 27 9.23 -12.56 -3.35
CA GLU A 27 9.40 -12.29 -4.79
C GLU A 27 9.28 -13.60 -5.58
N GLY A 28 8.71 -13.53 -6.78
CA GLY A 28 8.70 -14.63 -7.74
C GLY A 28 7.53 -15.61 -7.59
N LEU A 29 7.78 -16.87 -7.97
CA LEU A 29 6.75 -17.89 -8.18
C LEU A 29 6.10 -18.39 -6.87
N PHE A 30 5.06 -19.19 -7.05
CA PHE A 30 4.24 -19.79 -5.98
C PHE A 30 3.51 -18.72 -5.16
N ASN A 31 3.50 -18.84 -3.85
CA ASN A 31 2.78 -17.91 -2.97
C ASN A 31 3.68 -16.80 -2.38
N ASN A 32 4.90 -16.63 -2.89
CA ASN A 32 5.87 -15.72 -2.31
C ASN A 32 5.36 -14.27 -2.22
N LEU A 33 4.51 -13.83 -3.17
CA LEU A 33 3.88 -12.51 -3.14
C LEU A 33 2.60 -12.45 -2.29
N GLY A 34 2.19 -13.55 -1.67
CA GLY A 34 0.91 -13.66 -0.99
C GLY A 34 -0.27 -13.72 -1.97
N HIS A 35 -1.47 -13.41 -1.47
CA HIS A 35 -2.73 -13.47 -2.24
C HIS A 35 -3.47 -12.13 -2.30
N GLY A 36 -2.78 -11.04 -1.95
CA GLY A 36 -3.31 -9.67 -1.93
C GLY A 36 -3.09 -8.90 -3.24
N TYR A 37 -3.21 -7.58 -3.14
CA TYR A 37 -3.10 -6.69 -4.30
C TYR A 37 -1.73 -6.73 -4.99
N VAL A 38 -0.66 -7.02 -4.25
CA VAL A 38 0.70 -7.13 -4.81
C VAL A 38 0.77 -8.27 -5.84
N ARG A 39 0.18 -9.43 -5.52
CA ARG A 39 0.04 -10.56 -6.47
C ARG A 39 -0.80 -10.16 -7.68
N MET A 40 -1.89 -9.42 -7.47
CA MET A 40 -2.76 -8.99 -8.57
C MET A 40 -2.04 -7.99 -9.49
N VAL A 41 -1.16 -7.14 -8.95
CA VAL A 41 -0.28 -6.26 -9.76
C VAL A 41 0.63 -7.09 -10.66
N GLU A 42 1.31 -8.10 -10.13
CA GLU A 42 2.17 -8.99 -10.95
C GLU A 42 1.37 -9.70 -12.04
N ASN A 43 0.23 -10.29 -11.69
CA ASN A 43 -0.62 -11.01 -12.64
C ASN A 43 -1.08 -10.12 -13.80
N LEU A 44 -1.50 -8.89 -13.51
CA LEU A 44 -1.93 -7.92 -14.52
C LEU A 44 -0.76 -7.45 -15.38
N LEU A 45 0.42 -7.21 -14.79
CA LEU A 45 1.63 -6.86 -15.55
C LEU A 45 2.02 -7.95 -16.52
N ILE A 46 2.08 -9.21 -16.08
CA ILE A 46 2.41 -10.34 -16.95
C ILE A 46 1.36 -10.53 -18.04
N ALA A 47 0.07 -10.36 -17.71
CA ALA A 47 -1.02 -10.56 -18.67
C ALA A 47 -1.03 -9.53 -19.81
N ALA A 48 -0.69 -8.27 -19.53
CA ALA A 48 -0.71 -7.22 -20.55
C ALA A 48 0.68 -6.91 -21.15
N TYR A 49 1.75 -7.25 -20.45
CA TYR A 49 3.13 -6.97 -20.86
C TYR A 49 4.01 -8.22 -20.78
N PRO A 50 3.67 -9.32 -21.50
CA PRO A 50 4.45 -10.57 -21.45
C PRO A 50 5.87 -10.44 -22.03
N ASP A 51 6.11 -9.40 -22.81
CA ASP A 51 7.39 -9.01 -23.38
C ASP A 51 8.28 -8.21 -22.42
N MET A 52 7.75 -7.87 -21.23
CA MET A 52 8.45 -7.05 -20.23
C MET A 52 8.45 -7.74 -18.88
N THR A 53 9.62 -7.93 -18.29
CA THR A 53 9.77 -8.43 -16.93
C THR A 53 9.97 -7.28 -15.97
N VAL A 54 8.99 -7.06 -15.08
CA VAL A 54 9.11 -6.17 -13.92
C VAL A 54 9.14 -7.05 -12.68
N ARG A 55 10.15 -6.86 -11.83
CA ARG A 55 10.30 -7.62 -10.58
C ARG A 55 9.39 -7.01 -9.52
N VAL A 56 8.33 -7.71 -9.18
CA VAL A 56 7.40 -7.33 -8.11
C VAL A 56 7.89 -7.96 -6.81
N THR A 57 8.10 -7.14 -5.78
CA THR A 57 8.63 -7.58 -4.49
C THR A 57 7.67 -7.15 -3.38
N ASN A 58 7.24 -8.10 -2.54
CA ASN A 58 6.38 -7.83 -1.39
C ASN A 58 7.21 -7.76 -0.10
N SER A 59 7.16 -6.62 0.57
CA SER A 59 7.78 -6.36 1.86
C SER A 59 6.72 -5.91 2.89
N GLY A 60 5.53 -6.52 2.84
CA GLY A 60 4.49 -6.37 3.85
C GLY A 60 4.79 -7.23 5.06
N ILE A 61 4.48 -6.75 6.28
CA ILE A 61 4.49 -7.56 7.50
C ILE A 61 3.23 -7.25 8.30
N SER A 62 2.42 -8.28 8.56
CA SER A 62 1.16 -8.17 9.25
C SER A 62 1.30 -7.54 10.64
N GLY A 63 0.39 -6.61 10.97
CA GLY A 63 0.33 -5.94 12.27
C GLY A 63 1.28 -4.74 12.42
N HIS A 64 2.18 -4.51 11.46
CA HIS A 64 3.13 -3.40 11.54
C HIS A 64 2.45 -2.03 11.45
N THR A 65 2.94 -1.09 12.24
CA THR A 65 2.67 0.35 12.18
C THR A 65 3.72 1.05 11.30
N SER A 66 3.54 2.34 11.07
CA SER A 66 4.57 3.16 10.39
C SER A 66 5.89 3.19 11.15
N ARG A 67 5.85 3.09 12.48
CA ARG A 67 7.02 2.98 13.37
C ARG A 67 7.80 1.70 13.09
N ASP A 68 7.11 0.57 13.01
CA ASP A 68 7.72 -0.74 12.75
C ASP A 68 8.29 -0.82 11.33
N LEU A 69 7.55 -0.31 10.34
CA LEU A 69 8.01 -0.28 8.96
C LEU A 69 9.27 0.57 8.82
N LEU A 70 9.33 1.74 9.45
CA LEU A 70 10.51 2.61 9.42
C LEU A 70 11.76 1.91 9.99
N GLN A 71 11.61 1.10 11.07
CA GLN A 71 12.74 0.39 11.69
C GLN A 71 13.41 -0.62 10.75
N ARG A 72 12.64 -1.22 9.84
CA ARG A 72 13.16 -2.23 8.90
C ARG A 72 13.32 -1.70 7.48
N PHE A 73 13.01 -0.44 7.22
CA PHE A 73 12.89 0.12 5.89
C PHE A 73 14.19 0.05 5.08
N ASP A 74 15.33 0.28 5.71
CA ASP A 74 16.64 0.17 5.04
C ASP A 74 16.88 -1.27 4.56
N ARG A 75 16.78 -2.25 5.46
CA ARG A 75 17.04 -3.67 5.16
C ARG A 75 16.04 -4.25 4.13
N ASP A 76 14.74 -3.99 4.32
CA ASP A 76 13.68 -4.68 3.61
C ASP A 76 13.17 -3.93 2.36
N VAL A 77 13.65 -2.69 2.16
CA VAL A 77 13.25 -1.86 1.01
C VAL A 77 14.48 -1.29 0.30
N ILE A 78 15.30 -0.50 0.98
CA ILE A 78 16.39 0.26 0.35
C ILE A 78 17.52 -0.67 -0.15
N ASP A 79 17.93 -1.64 0.66
CA ASP A 79 19.01 -2.58 0.32
C ASP A 79 18.65 -3.50 -0.87
N LEU A 80 17.35 -3.59 -1.22
CA LEU A 80 16.89 -4.30 -2.41
C LEU A 80 17.15 -3.53 -3.70
N LYS A 81 17.60 -2.27 -3.62
CA LYS A 81 17.87 -1.37 -4.74
C LYS A 81 16.66 -1.25 -5.69
N PRO A 82 15.52 -0.76 -5.20
CA PRO A 82 14.32 -0.65 -5.99
C PRO A 82 14.39 0.47 -7.03
N ASP A 83 13.77 0.25 -8.20
CA ASP A 83 13.46 1.31 -9.16
C ASP A 83 12.16 2.04 -8.81
N GLY A 84 11.25 1.35 -8.14
CA GLY A 84 10.02 1.89 -7.59
C GLY A 84 9.78 1.45 -6.16
N VAL A 85 9.30 2.37 -5.31
CA VAL A 85 8.89 2.08 -3.93
C VAL A 85 7.44 2.47 -3.74
N SER A 86 6.63 1.52 -3.28
CA SER A 86 5.24 1.73 -2.89
C SER A 86 5.12 1.59 -1.38
N ILE A 87 4.57 2.58 -0.70
CA ILE A 87 4.38 2.61 0.75
C ILE A 87 2.88 2.63 1.05
N CYS A 88 2.35 1.54 1.62
CA CYS A 88 0.97 1.39 2.07
C CYS A 88 0.97 1.01 3.56
N ILE A 89 0.86 2.01 4.44
CA ILE A 89 0.95 1.82 5.89
C ILE A 89 0.06 2.85 6.61
N GLY A 90 -0.46 2.52 7.80
CA GLY A 90 -1.21 3.47 8.61
C GLY A 90 -2.50 2.91 9.19
N ILE A 91 -3.02 1.78 8.67
CA ILE A 91 -4.24 1.19 9.23
C ILE A 91 -4.02 0.77 10.69
N ASN A 92 -2.87 0.16 11.03
CA ASN A 92 -2.59 -0.24 12.40
C ASN A 92 -2.26 0.95 13.31
N ASP A 93 -1.66 2.01 12.77
CA ASP A 93 -1.43 3.28 13.48
C ASP A 93 -2.75 3.86 14.01
N VAL A 94 -3.82 3.75 13.21
CA VAL A 94 -5.16 4.17 13.60
C VAL A 94 -5.88 3.09 14.40
N TRP A 95 -5.91 1.85 13.91
CA TRP A 95 -6.73 0.78 14.49
C TRP A 95 -6.39 0.51 15.95
N ARG A 96 -5.09 0.51 16.32
CA ARG A 96 -4.66 0.31 17.72
C ARG A 96 -5.21 1.34 18.69
N GLN A 97 -5.58 2.54 18.23
CA GLN A 97 -6.23 3.56 19.06
C GLN A 97 -7.66 3.17 19.45
N PHE A 98 -8.31 2.24 18.70
CA PHE A 98 -9.70 1.82 18.88
C PHE A 98 -9.85 0.43 19.47
N ASP A 99 -9.04 -0.55 19.04
CA ASP A 99 -9.12 -1.94 19.53
C ASP A 99 -8.28 -2.17 20.80
N LEU A 100 -7.22 -1.37 21.01
CA LEU A 100 -6.34 -1.43 22.17
C LEU A 100 -6.26 -0.07 22.91
N PRO A 101 -7.38 0.56 23.29
CA PRO A 101 -7.40 1.94 23.76
C PRO A 101 -6.62 2.20 25.06
N VAL A 102 -6.31 1.15 25.83
CA VAL A 102 -5.52 1.25 27.07
C VAL A 102 -4.01 1.11 26.84
N SER A 103 -3.59 0.53 25.71
CA SER A 103 -2.18 0.25 25.36
C SER A 103 -1.60 1.39 24.55
N LYS A 104 -1.50 2.58 25.14
CA LYS A 104 -1.11 3.82 24.46
C LYS A 104 0.30 3.78 23.87
N ASP A 105 1.17 2.92 24.34
CA ASP A 105 2.51 2.67 23.80
C ASP A 105 2.49 2.05 22.40
N THR A 106 1.41 1.37 22.04
CA THR A 106 1.20 0.82 20.69
C THR A 106 0.64 1.86 19.71
N HIS A 107 0.12 2.98 20.19
CA HIS A 107 -0.48 4.00 19.34
C HIS A 107 0.60 4.81 18.62
N VAL A 108 0.35 5.09 17.35
CA VAL A 108 1.13 6.03 16.56
C VAL A 108 0.20 7.16 16.15
N TYR A 109 0.41 8.34 16.73
CA TYR A 109 -0.43 9.51 16.49
C TYR A 109 -0.02 10.27 15.22
N PRO A 110 -0.85 11.21 14.71
CA PRO A 110 -0.62 11.88 13.43
C PRO A 110 0.76 12.49 13.27
N ASP A 111 1.29 13.18 14.28
CA ASP A 111 2.61 13.84 14.22
C ASP A 111 3.75 12.82 14.04
N GLU A 112 3.69 11.69 14.77
CA GLU A 112 4.65 10.61 14.62
C GLU A 112 4.51 9.91 13.27
N TYR A 113 3.26 9.65 12.85
CA TYR A 113 3.00 9.06 11.54
C TYR A 113 3.58 9.90 10.40
N GLU A 114 3.32 11.22 10.43
CA GLU A 114 3.87 12.17 9.44
C GLU A 114 5.39 12.12 9.41
N ALA A 115 6.03 12.16 10.59
CA ALA A 115 7.49 12.09 10.70
C ALA A 115 8.06 10.76 10.20
N ASN A 116 7.38 9.63 10.47
CA ASN A 116 7.81 8.31 10.01
C ASN A 116 7.69 8.20 8.48
N MET A 117 6.55 8.61 7.93
CA MET A 117 6.30 8.61 6.48
C MET A 117 7.32 9.49 5.75
N GLU A 118 7.58 10.70 6.25
CA GLU A 118 8.54 11.61 5.61
C GLU A 118 9.95 11.01 5.58
N LYS A 119 10.40 10.38 6.68
CA LYS A 119 11.71 9.71 6.71
C LYS A 119 11.81 8.58 5.69
N MET A 120 10.76 7.76 5.53
CA MET A 120 10.74 6.69 4.53
C MET A 120 10.77 7.25 3.10
N ILE A 121 10.02 8.32 2.83
CA ILE A 121 10.02 9.01 1.54
C ILE A 121 11.43 9.52 1.21
N LEU A 122 12.08 10.20 2.14
CA LEU A 122 13.43 10.74 1.93
C LEU A 122 14.44 9.64 1.62
N LYS A 123 14.42 8.52 2.37
CA LYS A 123 15.26 7.35 2.08
C LYS A 123 15.00 6.76 0.69
N ALA A 124 13.73 6.64 0.30
CA ALA A 124 13.36 6.10 -1.00
C ALA A 124 13.80 7.01 -2.16
N LYS A 125 13.82 8.33 -1.97
CA LYS A 125 14.28 9.30 -2.98
C LYS A 125 15.73 9.13 -3.39
N ASP A 126 16.55 8.59 -2.51
CA ASP A 126 17.97 8.38 -2.79
C ASP A 126 18.24 7.20 -3.74
N VAL A 127 17.25 6.31 -3.93
CA VAL A 127 17.44 5.05 -4.66
C VAL A 127 16.40 4.79 -5.77
N ALA A 128 15.17 5.28 -5.62
CA ALA A 128 14.06 4.96 -6.53
C ALA A 128 13.72 6.13 -7.45
N LYS A 129 13.40 5.83 -8.72
CA LYS A 129 12.92 6.78 -9.72
C LYS A 129 11.42 7.08 -9.59
N GLY A 130 10.65 6.21 -8.90
CA GLY A 130 9.23 6.37 -8.64
C GLY A 130 8.87 6.01 -7.21
N ILE A 131 8.19 6.93 -6.49
CA ILE A 131 7.70 6.69 -5.13
C ILE A 131 6.20 6.86 -5.14
N PHE A 132 5.50 5.84 -4.64
CA PHE A 132 4.05 5.80 -4.54
C PHE A 132 3.64 5.84 -3.07
N ILE A 133 2.83 6.82 -2.72
CA ILE A 133 2.18 6.90 -1.42
C ILE A 133 0.75 6.40 -1.60
N LEU A 134 0.49 5.17 -1.12
CA LEU A 134 -0.82 4.57 -1.12
C LEU A 134 -1.48 4.90 0.22
N THR A 135 -2.70 5.46 0.16
CA THR A 135 -3.37 5.80 1.41
C THR A 135 -3.69 4.56 2.24
N PRO A 136 -3.54 4.61 3.58
CA PRO A 136 -4.28 3.71 4.43
C PRO A 136 -5.78 3.95 4.21
N TYR A 137 -6.61 3.01 4.63
CA TYR A 137 -8.06 3.13 4.45
C TYR A 137 -8.81 2.36 5.54
N TYR A 138 -10.06 2.73 5.74
CA TYR A 138 -11.03 1.97 6.51
C TYR A 138 -12.33 1.85 5.71
N MET A 139 -12.78 0.63 5.47
CA MET A 139 -13.93 0.34 4.61
C MET A 139 -15.26 0.59 5.31
N GLU A 140 -15.40 1.78 5.88
CA GLU A 140 -16.60 2.33 6.48
C GLU A 140 -17.10 3.53 5.66
N PRO A 141 -18.29 3.43 5.04
CA PRO A 141 -18.83 4.53 4.24
C PRO A 141 -19.30 5.73 5.05
N LEU A 142 -19.62 5.54 6.36
CA LEU A 142 -20.05 6.62 7.24
C LEU A 142 -18.84 7.44 7.70
N LYS A 143 -18.63 8.59 7.08
CA LYS A 143 -17.50 9.49 7.42
C LYS A 143 -17.51 10.00 8.86
N ALA A 144 -18.66 10.00 9.53
CA ALA A 144 -18.77 10.38 10.94
C ALA A 144 -18.42 9.22 11.91
N ASP A 145 -18.14 8.02 11.42
CA ASP A 145 -17.58 6.95 12.25
C ASP A 145 -16.24 7.40 12.83
N PRO A 146 -16.01 7.24 14.16
CA PRO A 146 -14.81 7.76 14.79
C PRO A 146 -13.49 7.22 14.21
N MET A 147 -13.43 5.94 13.84
CA MET A 147 -12.23 5.33 13.26
C MET A 147 -12.04 5.80 11.81
N ARG A 148 -13.15 5.94 11.03
CA ARG A 148 -13.08 6.49 9.69
C ARG A 148 -12.63 7.95 9.71
N ALA A 149 -13.17 8.77 10.59
CA ALA A 149 -12.77 10.17 10.72
C ALA A 149 -11.26 10.29 11.08
N ARG A 150 -10.78 9.44 11.99
CA ARG A 150 -9.36 9.38 12.32
C ARG A 150 -8.52 8.93 11.13
N MET A 151 -8.97 7.96 10.35
CA MET A 151 -8.30 7.50 9.14
C MET A 151 -8.18 8.62 8.09
N ASP A 152 -9.22 9.41 7.92
CA ASP A 152 -9.21 10.54 6.98
C ASP A 152 -8.12 11.58 7.33
N GLU A 153 -7.75 11.75 8.61
CA GLU A 153 -6.62 12.61 9.02
C GLU A 153 -5.27 12.07 8.50
N TYR A 154 -5.06 10.74 8.57
CA TYR A 154 -3.83 10.09 8.07
C TYR A 154 -3.74 10.11 6.54
N ILE A 155 -4.87 9.97 5.87
CA ILE A 155 -4.96 10.11 4.41
C ILE A 155 -4.53 11.52 3.99
N GLU A 156 -4.95 12.54 4.71
CA GLU A 156 -4.57 13.92 4.41
C GLU A 156 -3.08 14.18 4.64
N ILE A 157 -2.47 13.54 5.63
CA ILE A 157 -1.00 13.55 5.80
C ILE A 157 -0.31 12.94 4.58
N CYS A 158 -0.77 11.78 4.11
CA CYS A 158 -0.24 11.14 2.90
C CYS A 158 -0.32 12.07 1.69
N ARG A 159 -1.45 12.77 1.51
CA ARG A 159 -1.66 13.73 0.40
C ARG A 159 -0.65 14.86 0.45
N ARG A 160 -0.54 15.52 1.62
CA ARG A 160 0.41 16.63 1.81
C ARG A 160 1.86 16.21 1.57
N LEU A 161 2.26 15.03 2.08
CA LEU A 161 3.61 14.53 1.89
C LEU A 161 3.88 14.15 0.43
N ALA A 162 2.93 13.55 -0.25
CA ALA A 162 3.05 13.25 -1.68
C ALA A 162 3.25 14.52 -2.51
N GLU A 163 2.45 15.55 -2.26
CA GLU A 163 2.58 16.86 -2.90
C GLU A 163 3.94 17.52 -2.58
N LYS A 164 4.29 17.61 -1.29
CA LYS A 164 5.55 18.21 -0.81
C LYS A 164 6.78 17.58 -1.45
N HIS A 165 6.76 16.27 -1.63
CA HIS A 165 7.91 15.51 -2.10
C HIS A 165 7.83 15.09 -3.56
N GLY A 166 6.76 15.43 -4.29
CA GLY A 166 6.56 15.04 -5.69
C GLY A 166 6.40 13.52 -5.87
N CYS A 167 5.78 12.84 -4.89
CA CYS A 167 5.47 11.42 -4.98
C CYS A 167 4.14 11.20 -5.72
N ILE A 168 3.96 10.00 -6.24
CA ILE A 168 2.69 9.60 -6.85
C ILE A 168 1.71 9.23 -5.74
N PHE A 169 0.61 9.98 -5.65
CA PHE A 169 -0.43 9.74 -4.65
C PHE A 169 -1.50 8.80 -5.20
N VAL A 170 -1.78 7.71 -4.49
CA VAL A 170 -2.79 6.71 -4.86
C VAL A 170 -3.82 6.62 -3.73
N ASP A 171 -5.04 7.09 -3.99
CA ASP A 171 -6.09 7.21 -2.99
C ASP A 171 -6.99 5.97 -2.95
N PHE A 172 -6.57 4.95 -2.19
CA PHE A 172 -7.36 3.73 -2.00
C PHE A 172 -8.67 3.98 -1.26
N GLN A 173 -8.71 4.94 -0.32
CA GLN A 173 -9.96 5.27 0.37
C GLN A 173 -11.00 5.84 -0.61
N ALA A 174 -10.60 6.80 -1.43
CA ALA A 174 -11.50 7.37 -2.43
C ALA A 174 -11.94 6.32 -3.46
N MET A 175 -11.06 5.39 -3.84
CA MET A 175 -11.39 4.25 -4.70
C MET A 175 -12.48 3.37 -4.05
N PHE A 176 -12.33 2.99 -2.77
CA PHE A 176 -13.33 2.20 -2.06
C PHE A 176 -14.64 2.97 -1.85
N ASP A 177 -14.60 4.26 -1.54
CA ASP A 177 -15.80 5.09 -1.39
C ASP A 177 -16.63 5.11 -2.67
N ARG A 178 -16.00 5.12 -3.86
CA ARG A 178 -16.72 4.98 -5.16
C ARG A 178 -17.41 3.63 -5.29
N VAL A 179 -16.79 2.57 -4.79
CA VAL A 179 -17.37 1.22 -4.83
C VAL A 179 -18.54 1.08 -3.87
N PHE A 180 -18.45 1.69 -2.69
CA PHE A 180 -19.50 1.65 -1.66
C PHE A 180 -20.77 2.40 -2.04
N ALA A 181 -20.72 3.28 -3.04
CA ALA A 181 -21.93 3.83 -3.65
C ALA A 181 -22.82 2.75 -4.33
N HIS A 182 -22.26 1.57 -4.61
CA HIS A 182 -22.93 0.50 -5.35
C HIS A 182 -22.93 -0.84 -4.62
N ARG A 183 -22.05 -1.06 -3.63
CA ARG A 183 -21.89 -2.33 -2.93
C ARG A 183 -21.65 -2.10 -1.44
N HIS A 184 -22.16 -3.02 -0.62
CA HIS A 184 -21.91 -2.98 0.81
C HIS A 184 -20.44 -3.36 1.10
N SER A 185 -19.80 -2.64 2.03
CA SER A 185 -18.37 -2.83 2.37
C SER A 185 -18.03 -4.27 2.80
N CYS A 186 -18.93 -4.95 3.53
CA CYS A 186 -18.74 -6.35 3.93
C CYS A 186 -18.63 -7.34 2.76
N SER A 187 -19.04 -6.97 1.54
CA SER A 187 -18.80 -7.79 0.35
C SER A 187 -17.35 -7.77 -0.13
N ILE A 188 -16.55 -6.82 0.39
CA ILE A 188 -15.15 -6.60 0.01
C ILE A 188 -14.23 -6.95 1.18
N ALA A 189 -14.58 -6.55 2.39
CA ALA A 189 -13.83 -6.86 3.61
C ALA A 189 -14.80 -7.05 4.79
N TRP A 190 -14.84 -8.25 5.35
CA TRP A 190 -15.74 -8.56 6.46
C TRP A 190 -15.38 -7.80 7.75
N ASP A 191 -14.10 -7.51 7.95
CA ASP A 191 -13.57 -6.75 9.09
C ASP A 191 -13.34 -5.26 8.77
N ARG A 192 -13.71 -4.83 7.56
CA ARG A 192 -13.53 -3.47 7.02
C ARG A 192 -12.06 -3.04 6.83
N VAL A 193 -11.12 -3.98 6.91
CA VAL A 193 -9.66 -3.73 6.79
C VAL A 193 -9.05 -4.60 5.70
N HIS A 194 -9.21 -5.93 5.82
CA HIS A 194 -8.53 -6.89 4.94
C HIS A 194 -9.39 -7.21 3.72
N PRO A 195 -9.01 -6.76 2.52
CA PRO A 195 -9.78 -6.96 1.32
C PRO A 195 -9.73 -8.42 0.87
N ASN A 196 -10.84 -8.91 0.37
CA ASN A 196 -10.86 -10.16 -0.39
C ASN A 196 -10.27 -9.95 -1.80
N GLU A 197 -10.30 -11.00 -2.65
CA GLU A 197 -9.77 -10.94 -4.01
C GLU A 197 -10.37 -9.81 -4.87
N MET A 198 -11.65 -9.48 -4.65
CA MET A 198 -12.30 -8.35 -5.34
C MET A 198 -11.64 -7.02 -4.94
N GLY A 199 -11.47 -6.79 -3.64
CA GLY A 199 -10.82 -5.59 -3.12
C GLY A 199 -9.35 -5.53 -3.54
N ALA A 200 -8.63 -6.65 -3.49
CA ALA A 200 -7.24 -6.75 -3.96
C ALA A 200 -7.11 -6.40 -5.46
N THR A 201 -8.05 -6.86 -6.28
CA THR A 201 -8.09 -6.53 -7.73
C THR A 201 -8.35 -5.04 -7.96
N LEU A 202 -9.26 -4.44 -7.19
CA LEU A 202 -9.52 -2.99 -7.26
C LEU A 202 -8.28 -2.18 -6.91
N MET A 203 -7.58 -2.53 -5.83
CA MET A 203 -6.34 -1.88 -5.40
C MET A 203 -5.24 -2.00 -6.46
N ALA A 204 -5.05 -3.19 -7.03
CA ALA A 204 -4.06 -3.40 -8.09
C ALA A 204 -4.36 -2.56 -9.33
N ARG A 205 -5.61 -2.47 -9.75
CA ARG A 205 -6.04 -1.64 -10.88
C ARG A 205 -5.82 -0.15 -10.60
N GLU A 206 -6.18 0.30 -9.40
CA GLU A 206 -5.96 1.71 -9.00
C GLU A 206 -4.47 2.05 -9.03
N PHE A 207 -3.61 1.20 -8.43
CA PHE A 207 -2.15 1.38 -8.47
C PHE A 207 -1.61 1.44 -9.91
N LEU A 208 -1.96 0.46 -10.73
CA LEU A 208 -1.46 0.36 -12.11
C LEU A 208 -1.93 1.52 -13.00
N SER A 209 -3.10 2.09 -12.75
CA SER A 209 -3.58 3.28 -13.46
C SER A 209 -2.64 4.48 -13.30
N HIS A 210 -1.94 4.58 -12.16
CA HIS A 210 -0.96 5.62 -11.88
C HIS A 210 0.44 5.31 -12.45
N CYS A 211 0.64 4.09 -12.97
CA CYS A 211 1.89 3.67 -13.61
C CYS A 211 1.90 3.86 -15.14
N GLY A 212 0.83 4.37 -15.72
CA GLY A 212 0.65 4.42 -17.19
C GLY A 212 0.44 3.02 -17.79
N TYR A 213 -0.24 2.15 -17.04
CA TYR A 213 -0.61 0.81 -17.48
C TYR A 213 -1.79 0.87 -18.45
N GLU A 214 -1.67 0.15 -19.56
CA GLU A 214 -2.72 0.05 -20.57
C GLU A 214 -3.49 -1.27 -20.40
N PHE A 215 -4.72 -1.20 -19.87
CA PHE A 215 -5.56 -2.37 -19.60
C PHE A 215 -6.02 -3.12 -20.86
N HIS A 216 -5.94 -2.49 -22.03
CA HIS A 216 -6.37 -3.05 -23.33
C HIS A 216 -5.22 -3.08 -24.33
N ARG A 217 -3.97 -3.24 -23.86
CA ARG A 217 -2.82 -3.37 -24.75
C ARG A 217 -2.98 -4.62 -25.63
N GLU A 218 -2.82 -4.45 -26.94
CA GLU A 218 -2.69 -5.58 -27.86
C GLU A 218 -1.28 -6.18 -27.72
N ILE A 219 -1.20 -7.52 -27.64
CA ILE A 219 0.04 -8.29 -27.45
C ILE A 219 0.64 -8.65 -28.81
#